data_a2348130faa618c6b0b289443e7bf80f
#
_entry.id   a2348130faa618c6b0b289443e7bf80f
#
_cell.length_a   1.000
_cell.length_b   1.000
_cell.length_c   1.000
_cell.angle_alpha   90.00
_cell.angle_beta   90.00
_cell.angle_gamma   90.00
#
_symmetry.space_group_name_H-M   'P 1'
#
loop_
_entity.id
_entity.type
_entity.pdbx_description
1 polymer ?
#
loop_
_entity_poly.entity_id
_entity_poly.type
_entity_poly.pdbx_seq_one_letter_code
_entity_poly.pdbx_strand_id
1 'polypeptide(L)'
;MARRAALLLLLLAVSAAAAAAGRKEKAGEKVCDKGWECSGSRFCCNETISDYFRAYQFEELFAHRNDPQAHAPGFWNYQAFITAAALFEPRGFCTTGGKEMGMREVAAFLGHVGAKTSCGYHEAPGGETAWGLCYNHELSPSQSYCDDSNELYPCVEGVEYYGRGAIPVYWNHNYGIVGNGIKQDLLNHPELLEQNATLAFEAAVWRWMTPMKRKQPSAHDVFVGNWNPTKNDTLSKRYPGFGATMNVLYGDDICGQGSTDKMNTIISHYQHYLDLMGVGREHSGDNLDCGDQVAFNPSSESSDF
;
A
#
# COMPACT_ATOMS: atom_id res chain seq x y z
N MET A 1 -43.95 62.15 -5.15
CA MET A 1 -43.79 60.66 -5.24
C MET A 1 -42.53 60.23 -6.02
N ALA A 2 -42.06 61.01 -6.99
CA ALA A 2 -40.88 60.60 -7.81
C ALA A 2 -39.50 60.54 -7.06
N ARG A 3 -39.30 61.38 -5.99
CA ARG A 3 -38.03 61.40 -5.26
C ARG A 3 -37.83 60.18 -4.32
N ARG A 4 -38.92 59.52 -3.87
CA ARG A 4 -38.79 58.29 -3.02
C ARG A 4 -38.51 57.04 -3.85
N ALA A 5 -38.97 56.99 -5.07
CA ALA A 5 -38.68 55.88 -5.97
C ALA A 5 -37.24 55.86 -6.45
N ALA A 6 -36.62 57.04 -6.67
CA ALA A 6 -35.20 57.12 -7.08
C ALA A 6 -34.24 56.67 -5.96
N LEU A 7 -34.58 56.93 -4.66
CA LEU A 7 -33.75 56.54 -3.53
C LEU A 7 -33.78 55.00 -3.28
N LEU A 8 -34.95 54.38 -3.51
CA LEU A 8 -35.08 52.92 -3.42
C LEU A 8 -34.32 52.18 -4.51
N LEU A 9 -34.31 52.70 -5.73
CA LEU A 9 -33.56 52.14 -6.85
C LEU A 9 -32.05 52.26 -6.67
N LEU A 10 -31.58 53.37 -6.05
CA LEU A 10 -30.16 53.53 -5.70
C LEU A 10 -29.71 52.55 -4.58
N LEU A 11 -30.53 52.30 -3.59
CA LEU A 11 -30.24 51.35 -2.52
C LEU A 11 -30.23 49.88 -3.03
N LEU A 12 -31.08 49.54 -3.94
CA LEU A 12 -31.09 48.21 -4.61
C LEU A 12 -29.87 48.03 -5.54
N ALA A 13 -29.41 49.05 -6.20
CA ALA A 13 -28.21 49.00 -7.06
C ALA A 13 -26.91 48.85 -6.21
N VAL A 14 -26.85 49.50 -5.04
CA VAL A 14 -25.68 49.36 -4.12
C VAL A 14 -25.65 47.98 -3.49
N SER A 15 -26.81 47.38 -3.13
CA SER A 15 -26.85 46.05 -2.59
C SER A 15 -26.50 44.94 -3.63
N ALA A 16 -26.85 45.16 -4.91
CA ALA A 16 -26.48 44.26 -6.00
C ALA A 16 -24.96 44.35 -6.32
N ALA A 17 -24.35 45.52 -6.19
CA ALA A 17 -22.91 45.68 -6.41
C ALA A 17 -22.05 45.08 -5.26
N ALA A 18 -22.57 45.07 -4.01
CA ALA A 18 -21.90 44.43 -2.88
C ALA A 18 -21.96 42.90 -2.94
N ALA A 19 -22.98 42.30 -3.57
CA ALA A 19 -23.09 40.86 -3.78
C ALA A 19 -22.21 40.34 -4.94
N ALA A 20 -21.75 41.25 -5.84
CA ALA A 20 -20.90 40.91 -6.98
C ALA A 20 -19.38 41.08 -6.70
N ALA A 21 -18.99 41.48 -5.46
CA ALA A 21 -17.61 41.42 -5.02
C ALA A 21 -17.26 39.97 -4.64
N GLY A 22 -17.59 39.03 -5.50
CA GLY A 22 -17.09 37.64 -5.45
C GLY A 22 -15.58 37.68 -5.52
N ARG A 23 -14.96 37.07 -4.53
CA ARG A 23 -13.56 36.74 -4.45
C ARG A 23 -13.03 36.43 -5.84
N LYS A 24 -12.18 37.29 -6.42
CA LYS A 24 -11.41 36.93 -7.60
C LYS A 24 -10.45 35.83 -7.15
N GLU A 25 -10.86 34.57 -7.35
CA GLU A 25 -9.95 33.44 -7.24
C GLU A 25 -8.78 33.74 -8.18
N LYS A 26 -7.57 33.75 -7.63
CA LYS A 26 -6.37 33.84 -8.45
C LYS A 26 -6.36 32.60 -9.34
N ALA A 27 -6.38 32.80 -10.64
CA ALA A 27 -6.29 31.71 -11.62
C ALA A 27 -5.02 30.90 -11.31
N GLY A 28 -5.19 29.64 -10.87
CA GLY A 28 -4.10 28.71 -10.58
C GLY A 28 -3.93 28.31 -9.12
N GLU A 29 -4.63 28.92 -8.15
CA GLU A 29 -4.57 28.47 -6.75
C GLU A 29 -5.57 27.33 -6.53
N LYS A 30 -5.06 26.13 -6.24
CA LYS A 30 -5.89 24.97 -5.86
C LYS A 30 -6.45 25.23 -4.46
N VAL A 31 -7.75 25.17 -4.30
CA VAL A 31 -8.40 25.25 -2.99
C VAL A 31 -8.52 23.83 -2.47
N CYS A 32 -7.72 23.50 -1.47
CA CYS A 32 -7.76 22.20 -0.83
C CYS A 32 -8.60 22.28 0.42
N ASP A 33 -9.66 21.47 0.49
CA ASP A 33 -10.25 21.12 1.78
C ASP A 33 -9.28 20.20 2.54
N LYS A 34 -9.51 20.05 3.83
CA LYS A 34 -8.73 19.13 4.68
C LYS A 34 -9.09 17.69 4.35
N GLY A 35 -8.72 17.25 3.20
CA GLY A 35 -9.02 15.92 2.75
C GLY A 35 -8.41 15.67 1.39
N TRP A 36 -8.59 14.45 0.95
CA TRP A 36 -8.19 14.03 -0.37
C TRP A 36 -9.11 14.63 -1.45
N GLU A 37 -8.49 15.02 -2.56
CA GLU A 37 -9.17 15.54 -3.74
C GLU A 37 -8.80 14.70 -4.96
N CYS A 38 -9.75 14.42 -5.82
CA CYS A 38 -9.49 13.60 -7.00
C CYS A 38 -8.66 14.30 -8.06
N SER A 39 -7.84 13.55 -8.79
CA SER A 39 -7.09 14.05 -9.93
C SER A 39 -8.00 14.60 -11.02
N GLY A 40 -7.58 15.70 -11.63
CA GLY A 40 -8.36 16.39 -12.65
C GLY A 40 -9.45 17.34 -12.13
N SER A 41 -9.77 17.31 -10.85
CA SER A 41 -10.63 18.32 -10.22
C SER A 41 -9.87 19.62 -10.01
N ARG A 42 -10.54 20.76 -10.17
CA ARG A 42 -9.98 22.08 -9.81
C ARG A 42 -9.66 22.21 -8.33
N PHE A 43 -10.23 21.34 -7.50
CA PHE A 43 -9.98 21.25 -6.05
C PHE A 43 -8.91 20.23 -5.69
N CYS A 44 -8.36 19.51 -6.66
CA CYS A 44 -7.32 18.51 -6.41
C CYS A 44 -6.07 19.17 -5.87
N CYS A 45 -5.66 18.76 -4.67
CA CYS A 45 -4.50 19.29 -3.97
C CYS A 45 -3.27 18.41 -4.15
N ASN A 46 -3.48 17.10 -4.24
CA ASN A 46 -2.44 16.11 -4.38
C ASN A 46 -2.55 15.41 -5.72
N GLU A 47 -1.40 15.05 -6.31
CA GLU A 47 -1.37 14.13 -7.42
C GLU A 47 -1.76 12.73 -6.92
N THR A 48 -2.58 12.02 -7.68
CA THR A 48 -2.91 10.61 -7.45
C THR A 48 -1.84 9.71 -8.03
N ILE A 49 -1.83 8.43 -7.66
CA ILE A 49 -0.87 7.46 -8.20
C ILE A 49 -0.90 7.45 -9.73
N SER A 50 -2.08 7.51 -10.33
CA SER A 50 -2.25 7.51 -11.80
C SER A 50 -1.69 8.75 -12.51
N ASP A 51 -1.35 9.82 -11.80
CA ASP A 51 -0.74 11.01 -12.39
C ASP A 51 0.77 10.82 -12.65
N TYR A 52 1.45 9.98 -11.87
CA TYR A 52 2.90 9.83 -11.91
C TYR A 52 3.40 8.38 -12.06
N PHE A 53 2.55 7.38 -11.85
CA PHE A 53 2.84 5.96 -12.11
C PHE A 53 1.94 5.44 -13.21
N ARG A 54 2.52 5.11 -14.36
CA ARG A 54 1.80 4.79 -15.60
C ARG A 54 1.82 3.28 -15.90
N ALA A 55 0.90 2.85 -16.75
CA ALA A 55 0.80 1.45 -17.13
C ALA A 55 2.12 0.89 -17.70
N TYR A 56 2.86 1.65 -18.51
CA TYR A 56 4.12 1.17 -19.06
C TYR A 56 5.18 0.91 -17.97
N GLN A 57 5.20 1.69 -16.89
CA GLN A 57 6.09 1.45 -15.75
C GLN A 57 5.71 0.16 -15.02
N PHE A 58 4.43 -0.08 -14.81
CA PHE A 58 3.95 -1.37 -14.24
C PHE A 58 4.37 -2.55 -15.13
N GLU A 59 4.23 -2.42 -16.46
CA GLU A 59 4.66 -3.44 -17.41
C GLU A 59 6.18 -3.70 -17.34
N GLU A 60 6.97 -2.65 -17.12
CA GLU A 60 8.42 -2.73 -17.00
C GLU A 60 8.85 -3.38 -15.68
N LEU A 61 8.22 -3.00 -14.54
CA LEU A 61 8.50 -3.61 -13.24
C LEU A 61 8.23 -5.12 -13.22
N PHE A 62 7.20 -5.58 -13.94
CA PHE A 62 6.72 -6.95 -13.94
C PHE A 62 6.78 -7.57 -15.35
N ALA A 63 7.91 -7.39 -16.03
CA ALA A 63 8.06 -7.70 -17.44
C ALA A 63 7.74 -9.16 -17.79
N HIS A 64 8.06 -10.10 -16.90
CA HIS A 64 7.92 -11.54 -17.12
C HIS A 64 6.68 -12.17 -16.46
N ARG A 65 5.77 -11.37 -15.84
CA ARG A 65 4.59 -11.90 -15.14
C ARG A 65 3.62 -12.71 -16.00
N ASN A 66 3.68 -12.52 -17.34
CA ASN A 66 2.83 -13.21 -18.31
C ASN A 66 3.59 -14.19 -19.20
N ASP A 67 4.87 -14.43 -18.92
CA ASP A 67 5.67 -15.39 -19.67
C ASP A 67 5.15 -16.84 -19.44
N PRO A 68 5.45 -17.79 -20.35
CA PRO A 68 4.98 -19.17 -20.23
C PRO A 68 5.39 -19.86 -18.91
N GLN A 69 6.43 -19.38 -18.24
CA GLN A 69 6.93 -19.89 -16.97
C GLN A 69 6.18 -19.29 -15.76
N ALA A 70 5.41 -18.22 -15.95
CA ALA A 70 4.62 -17.62 -14.89
C ALA A 70 3.43 -18.53 -14.53
N HIS A 71 3.06 -18.52 -13.25
CA HIS A 71 2.00 -19.37 -12.69
C HIS A 71 0.63 -18.69 -12.66
N ALA A 72 0.59 -17.36 -12.86
CA ALA A 72 -0.64 -16.57 -12.89
C ALA A 72 -0.71 -15.64 -14.13
N PRO A 73 -0.42 -16.15 -15.36
CA PRO A 73 -0.42 -15.30 -16.55
C PRO A 73 -1.81 -14.70 -16.79
N GLY A 74 -1.86 -13.40 -17.11
CA GLY A 74 -3.12 -12.68 -17.37
C GLY A 74 -3.92 -12.26 -16.12
N PHE A 75 -3.55 -12.73 -14.94
CA PHE A 75 -4.25 -12.35 -13.71
C PHE A 75 -3.93 -10.91 -13.29
N TRP A 76 -2.65 -10.56 -13.17
CA TRP A 76 -2.19 -9.26 -12.69
C TRP A 76 -2.17 -8.20 -13.77
N ASN A 77 -2.70 -7.02 -13.49
CA ASN A 77 -2.67 -5.91 -14.42
C ASN A 77 -2.66 -4.56 -13.70
N TYR A 78 -2.18 -3.52 -14.40
CA TYR A 78 -2.10 -2.15 -13.90
C TYR A 78 -3.44 -1.61 -13.42
N GLN A 79 -4.54 -1.85 -14.17
CA GLN A 79 -5.85 -1.33 -13.81
C GLN A 79 -6.35 -1.90 -12.47
N ALA A 80 -6.10 -3.17 -12.20
CA ALA A 80 -6.44 -3.79 -10.92
C ALA A 80 -5.70 -3.12 -9.76
N PHE A 81 -4.38 -2.84 -9.93
CA PHE A 81 -3.59 -2.13 -8.93
C PHE A 81 -4.11 -0.71 -8.68
N ILE A 82 -4.30 0.09 -9.72
CA ILE A 82 -4.78 1.49 -9.59
C ILE A 82 -6.18 1.55 -8.99
N THR A 83 -7.07 0.63 -9.37
CA THR A 83 -8.44 0.57 -8.82
C THR A 83 -8.40 0.27 -7.31
N ALA A 84 -7.58 -0.67 -6.89
CA ALA A 84 -7.40 -0.97 -5.47
C ALA A 84 -6.76 0.21 -4.71
N ALA A 85 -5.70 0.79 -5.27
CA ALA A 85 -4.97 1.90 -4.68
C ALA A 85 -5.85 3.14 -4.44
N ALA A 86 -6.74 3.45 -5.39
CA ALA A 86 -7.66 4.59 -5.31
C ALA A 86 -8.56 4.58 -4.06
N LEU A 87 -8.84 3.41 -3.49
CA LEU A 87 -9.62 3.28 -2.25
C LEU A 87 -8.85 3.78 -1.01
N PHE A 88 -7.52 3.85 -1.10
CA PHE A 88 -6.64 4.22 0.01
C PHE A 88 -5.90 5.54 -0.20
N GLU A 89 -5.92 6.13 -1.38
CA GLU A 89 -5.40 7.48 -1.63
C GLU A 89 -5.97 8.53 -0.67
N PRO A 90 -7.28 8.51 -0.32
CA PRO A 90 -7.84 9.41 0.67
C PRO A 90 -7.25 9.24 2.08
N ARG A 91 -6.65 8.08 2.36
CA ARG A 91 -5.96 7.74 3.61
C ARG A 91 -4.47 8.02 3.57
N GLY A 92 -3.96 8.51 2.45
CA GLY A 92 -2.56 8.90 2.27
C GLY A 92 -1.71 7.93 1.44
N PHE A 93 -2.21 6.76 1.04
CA PHE A 93 -1.44 5.79 0.27
C PHE A 93 -0.90 6.44 -1.01
N CYS A 94 0.42 6.53 -1.10
CA CYS A 94 1.16 7.15 -2.20
C CYS A 94 0.77 8.61 -2.50
N THR A 95 0.07 9.30 -1.59
CA THR A 95 -0.30 10.71 -1.70
C THR A 95 0.25 11.56 -0.56
N THR A 96 0.83 10.93 0.47
CA THR A 96 1.49 11.59 1.59
C THR A 96 2.89 12.06 1.19
N GLY A 97 3.26 13.29 1.55
CA GLY A 97 4.61 13.82 1.34
C GLY A 97 4.93 14.27 -0.10
N GLY A 98 3.92 14.35 -0.97
CA GLY A 98 4.05 14.80 -2.35
C GLY A 98 4.53 13.70 -3.31
N LYS A 99 4.74 14.11 -4.57
CA LYS A 99 5.00 13.19 -5.70
C LYS A 99 6.21 12.28 -5.47
N GLU A 100 7.34 12.83 -5.04
CA GLU A 100 8.57 12.04 -4.86
C GLU A 100 8.39 10.96 -3.79
N MET A 101 7.83 11.32 -2.64
CA MET A 101 7.52 10.35 -1.60
C MET A 101 6.49 9.32 -2.08
N GLY A 102 5.47 9.76 -2.82
CA GLY A 102 4.49 8.86 -3.42
C GLY A 102 5.11 7.85 -4.39
N MET A 103 6.04 8.28 -5.26
CA MET A 103 6.77 7.39 -6.16
C MET A 103 7.64 6.39 -5.38
N ARG A 104 8.30 6.83 -4.33
CA ARG A 104 9.09 5.95 -3.44
C ARG A 104 8.20 4.95 -2.72
N GLU A 105 7.02 5.35 -2.27
CA GLU A 105 6.07 4.45 -1.61
C GLU A 105 5.48 3.42 -2.59
N VAL A 106 5.17 3.82 -3.85
CA VAL A 106 4.79 2.86 -4.89
C VAL A 106 5.90 1.82 -5.09
N ALA A 107 7.16 2.27 -5.24
CA ALA A 107 8.29 1.35 -5.41
C ALA A 107 8.48 0.44 -4.19
N ALA A 108 8.32 0.96 -2.97
CA ALA A 108 8.43 0.20 -1.75
C ALA A 108 7.32 -0.87 -1.63
N PHE A 109 6.07 -0.47 -1.81
CA PHE A 109 4.93 -1.40 -1.79
C PHE A 109 5.06 -2.47 -2.87
N LEU A 110 5.30 -2.08 -4.12
CA LEU A 110 5.47 -3.02 -5.24
C LEU A 110 6.75 -3.86 -5.10
N GLY A 111 7.79 -3.36 -4.43
CA GLY A 111 8.98 -4.14 -4.09
C GLY A 111 8.66 -5.33 -3.18
N HIS A 112 7.82 -5.13 -2.15
CA HIS A 112 7.30 -6.23 -1.35
C HIS A 112 6.44 -7.19 -2.18
N VAL A 113 5.53 -6.66 -3.01
CA VAL A 113 4.69 -7.46 -3.90
C VAL A 113 5.57 -8.29 -4.83
N GLY A 114 6.54 -7.65 -5.51
CA GLY A 114 7.46 -8.32 -6.43
C GLY A 114 8.20 -9.47 -5.77
N ALA A 115 8.85 -9.20 -4.63
CA ALA A 115 9.62 -10.21 -3.90
C ALA A 115 8.77 -11.40 -3.39
N LYS A 116 7.53 -11.13 -2.94
CA LYS A 116 6.65 -12.17 -2.36
C LYS A 116 5.89 -12.99 -3.40
N THR A 117 5.85 -12.54 -4.64
CA THR A 117 5.16 -13.22 -5.74
C THR A 117 6.12 -13.64 -6.87
N SER A 118 7.43 -13.48 -6.69
CA SER A 118 8.45 -13.79 -7.68
C SER A 118 8.63 -15.29 -7.88
N CYS A 119 8.86 -15.69 -9.14
CA CYS A 119 9.47 -16.96 -9.51
C CYS A 119 10.87 -16.75 -10.12
N GLY A 120 11.45 -15.56 -9.94
CA GLY A 120 12.78 -15.23 -10.43
C GLY A 120 13.88 -15.95 -9.68
N TYR A 121 14.99 -16.16 -10.38
CA TYR A 121 16.24 -16.70 -9.85
C TYR A 121 17.41 -15.94 -10.47
N HIS A 122 18.62 -16.15 -9.94
CA HIS A 122 19.78 -15.32 -10.26
C HIS A 122 20.08 -15.23 -11.77
N GLU A 123 19.98 -16.34 -12.50
CA GLU A 123 20.23 -16.44 -13.96
C GLU A 123 18.96 -16.26 -14.81
N ALA A 124 17.83 -15.87 -14.19
CA ALA A 124 16.59 -15.66 -14.94
C ALA A 124 16.73 -14.49 -15.94
N PRO A 125 16.09 -14.55 -17.10
CA PRO A 125 16.06 -13.42 -18.03
C PRO A 125 15.59 -12.15 -17.35
N GLY A 126 16.31 -11.04 -17.49
CA GLY A 126 16.04 -9.78 -16.82
C GLY A 126 16.44 -9.73 -15.33
N GLY A 127 17.01 -10.84 -14.81
CA GLY A 127 17.41 -10.96 -13.41
C GLY A 127 16.27 -11.36 -12.48
N GLU A 128 16.59 -11.64 -11.24
CA GLU A 128 15.64 -12.13 -10.22
C GLU A 128 14.45 -11.19 -10.00
N THR A 129 14.68 -9.88 -10.05
CA THR A 129 13.68 -8.86 -9.73
C THR A 129 12.65 -8.59 -10.83
N ALA A 130 12.85 -9.11 -12.05
CA ALA A 130 11.95 -8.91 -13.18
C ALA A 130 10.75 -9.88 -13.19
N TRP A 131 10.73 -10.87 -12.28
CA TRP A 131 9.76 -11.97 -12.24
C TRP A 131 8.72 -11.85 -11.11
N GLY A 132 8.51 -10.65 -10.59
CA GLY A 132 7.41 -10.36 -9.67
C GLY A 132 6.04 -10.59 -10.34
N LEU A 133 5.01 -10.81 -9.51
CA LEU A 133 3.64 -11.13 -9.95
C LEU A 133 3.55 -12.42 -10.80
N CYS A 134 4.50 -13.33 -10.61
CA CYS A 134 4.51 -14.65 -11.19
C CYS A 134 3.47 -15.57 -10.54
N TYR A 135 3.31 -15.46 -9.23
CA TYR A 135 2.33 -16.22 -8.43
C TYR A 135 1.19 -15.32 -7.96
N ASN A 136 -0.01 -15.88 -7.81
CA ASN A 136 -1.13 -15.26 -7.10
C ASN A 136 -1.54 -16.05 -5.84
N HIS A 137 -0.98 -17.25 -5.65
CA HIS A 137 -1.15 -18.10 -4.48
C HIS A 137 0.04 -19.05 -4.28
N GLU A 138 0.14 -19.67 -3.12
CA GLU A 138 1.10 -20.70 -2.78
C GLU A 138 0.76 -22.02 -3.49
N LEU A 139 1.71 -22.58 -4.26
CA LEU A 139 1.44 -23.75 -5.12
C LEU A 139 1.43 -25.09 -4.39
N SER A 140 2.13 -25.21 -3.28
CA SER A 140 2.29 -26.49 -2.57
C SER A 140 2.27 -26.23 -1.07
N PRO A 141 1.09 -25.90 -0.51
CA PRO A 141 0.98 -25.60 0.91
C PRO A 141 1.41 -26.81 1.74
N SER A 142 2.31 -26.58 2.70
CA SER A 142 2.84 -27.62 3.58
C SER A 142 1.91 -27.95 4.76
N GLN A 143 0.87 -27.14 4.96
CA GLN A 143 -0.09 -27.23 6.07
C GLN A 143 -1.41 -26.54 5.69
N SER A 144 -2.45 -26.75 6.48
CA SER A 144 -3.77 -26.14 6.27
C SER A 144 -3.85 -24.66 6.59
N TYR A 145 -2.86 -24.12 7.33
CA TYR A 145 -2.87 -22.76 7.88
C TYR A 145 -4.14 -22.45 8.70
N CYS A 146 -4.60 -23.45 9.45
CA CYS A 146 -5.75 -23.36 10.32
C CYS A 146 -5.28 -23.32 11.79
N ASP A 147 -5.69 -22.28 12.50
CA ASP A 147 -5.55 -22.15 13.94
C ASP A 147 -6.94 -22.39 14.57
N ASP A 148 -7.17 -23.63 14.98
CA ASP A 148 -8.44 -24.06 15.61
C ASP A 148 -8.68 -23.40 16.98
N SER A 149 -7.65 -22.79 17.58
CA SER A 149 -7.77 -22.09 18.86
C SER A 149 -8.35 -20.67 18.71
N ASN A 150 -8.44 -20.16 17.50
CA ASN A 150 -8.95 -18.81 17.25
C ASN A 150 -10.49 -18.79 17.23
N GLU A 151 -11.09 -18.43 18.35
CA GLU A 151 -12.56 -18.39 18.50
C GLU A 151 -13.23 -17.28 17.67
N LEU A 152 -12.50 -16.18 17.37
CA LEU A 152 -13.06 -15.04 16.62
C LEU A 152 -13.19 -15.34 15.12
N TYR A 153 -12.24 -16.09 14.58
CA TYR A 153 -12.20 -16.51 13.18
C TYR A 153 -11.93 -18.00 13.10
N PRO A 154 -12.90 -18.84 13.46
CA PRO A 154 -12.72 -20.29 13.45
C PRO A 154 -12.49 -20.81 12.04
N CYS A 155 -11.77 -21.91 11.91
CA CYS A 155 -11.59 -22.57 10.64
C CYS A 155 -12.93 -23.05 10.08
N VAL A 156 -13.13 -22.88 8.80
CA VAL A 156 -14.29 -23.39 8.07
C VAL A 156 -13.95 -24.76 7.49
N GLU A 157 -14.83 -25.73 7.67
CA GLU A 157 -14.61 -27.09 7.18
C GLU A 157 -14.41 -27.13 5.66
N GLY A 158 -13.33 -27.75 5.21
CA GLY A 158 -12.98 -27.87 3.80
C GLY A 158 -12.33 -26.62 3.20
N VAL A 159 -12.07 -25.56 3.98
CA VAL A 159 -11.39 -24.36 3.53
C VAL A 159 -9.92 -24.38 3.94
N GLU A 160 -9.03 -24.04 3.02
CA GLU A 160 -7.60 -23.95 3.26
C GLU A 160 -7.14 -22.49 3.22
N TYR A 161 -6.29 -22.08 4.18
CA TYR A 161 -5.87 -20.70 4.39
C TYR A 161 -4.40 -20.45 4.03
N TYR A 162 -3.91 -21.15 2.98
CA TYR A 162 -2.58 -20.92 2.43
C TYR A 162 -2.45 -19.54 1.79
N GLY A 163 -1.21 -19.14 1.47
CA GLY A 163 -0.89 -17.80 0.99
C GLY A 163 -1.55 -17.44 -0.32
N ARG A 164 -2.34 -16.34 -0.36
CA ARG A 164 -2.98 -15.79 -1.55
C ARG A 164 -2.84 -14.29 -1.61
N GLY A 165 -2.78 -13.74 -2.81
CA GLY A 165 -2.80 -12.31 -3.09
C GLY A 165 -1.43 -11.68 -3.29
N ALA A 166 -1.40 -10.36 -3.48
CA ALA A 166 -0.20 -9.60 -3.86
C ALA A 166 0.84 -9.48 -2.71
N ILE A 167 0.40 -9.32 -1.47
CA ILE A 167 1.17 -9.62 -0.25
C ILE A 167 0.42 -10.79 0.39
N PRO A 168 0.93 -12.02 0.30
CA PRO A 168 0.15 -13.20 0.64
C PRO A 168 -0.44 -13.16 2.05
N VAL A 169 -1.72 -13.49 2.15
CA VAL A 169 -2.45 -13.66 3.40
C VAL A 169 -2.45 -15.14 3.75
N TYR A 170 -2.01 -15.47 4.94
CA TYR A 170 -1.96 -16.83 5.51
C TYR A 170 -2.78 -16.89 6.79
N TRP A 171 -3.27 -18.04 7.17
CA TRP A 171 -4.02 -18.35 8.38
C TRP A 171 -5.45 -17.80 8.42
N ASN A 172 -6.38 -18.61 8.93
CA ASN A 172 -7.80 -18.28 9.07
C ASN A 172 -8.03 -16.92 9.73
N HIS A 173 -7.38 -16.63 10.84
CA HIS A 173 -7.54 -15.36 11.55
C HIS A 173 -7.11 -14.13 10.70
N ASN A 174 -6.03 -14.23 9.92
CA ASN A 174 -5.64 -13.12 9.04
C ASN A 174 -6.61 -12.95 7.87
N TYR A 175 -7.14 -14.06 7.30
CA TYR A 175 -8.21 -13.96 6.30
C TYR A 175 -9.47 -13.29 6.86
N GLY A 176 -9.85 -13.65 8.10
CA GLY A 176 -10.97 -13.01 8.79
C GLY A 176 -10.74 -11.51 9.05
N ILE A 177 -9.55 -11.13 9.56
CA ILE A 177 -9.19 -9.74 9.86
C ILE A 177 -9.15 -8.90 8.57
N VAL A 178 -8.46 -9.38 7.53
CA VAL A 178 -8.36 -8.68 6.24
C VAL A 178 -9.74 -8.58 5.60
N GLY A 179 -10.51 -9.67 5.59
CA GLY A 179 -11.86 -9.71 5.04
C GLY A 179 -12.77 -8.67 5.68
N ASN A 180 -12.79 -8.58 7.01
CA ASN A 180 -13.53 -7.54 7.72
C ASN A 180 -13.05 -6.13 7.34
N GLY A 181 -11.73 -5.94 7.17
CA GLY A 181 -11.14 -4.67 6.82
C GLY A 181 -11.54 -4.16 5.44
N ILE A 182 -11.66 -5.04 4.46
CA ILE A 182 -12.05 -4.72 3.07
C ILE A 182 -13.51 -5.07 2.75
N LYS A 183 -14.28 -5.48 3.77
CA LYS A 183 -15.71 -5.83 3.68
C LYS A 183 -16.01 -6.97 2.70
N GLN A 184 -15.16 -7.99 2.72
CA GLN A 184 -15.29 -9.22 1.94
C GLN A 184 -15.26 -10.43 2.89
N ASP A 185 -16.05 -11.46 2.60
CA ASP A 185 -16.04 -12.68 3.38
C ASP A 185 -14.89 -13.60 2.97
N LEU A 186 -13.66 -13.22 3.34
CA LEU A 186 -12.47 -13.99 3.02
C LEU A 186 -12.26 -15.20 3.93
N LEU A 187 -12.97 -15.30 5.05
CA LEU A 187 -12.91 -16.46 5.92
C LEU A 187 -13.60 -17.67 5.28
N ASN A 188 -14.77 -17.46 4.67
CA ASN A 188 -15.50 -18.50 3.95
C ASN A 188 -15.04 -18.64 2.48
N HIS A 189 -14.49 -17.58 1.90
CA HIS A 189 -14.14 -17.49 0.48
C HIS A 189 -12.72 -16.95 0.26
N PRO A 190 -11.66 -17.62 0.79
CA PRO A 190 -10.28 -17.15 0.62
C PRO A 190 -9.82 -17.16 -0.83
N GLU A 191 -10.43 -18.01 -1.69
CA GLU A 191 -10.16 -18.13 -3.13
C GLU A 191 -10.44 -16.83 -3.90
N LEU A 192 -11.22 -15.91 -3.35
CA LEU A 192 -11.46 -14.59 -3.96
C LEU A 192 -10.16 -13.82 -4.21
N LEU A 193 -9.13 -14.01 -3.37
CA LEU A 193 -7.82 -13.37 -3.54
C LEU A 193 -6.99 -13.95 -4.69
N GLU A 194 -7.30 -15.14 -5.18
CA GLU A 194 -6.65 -15.73 -6.34
C GLU A 194 -7.52 -15.69 -7.61
N GLN A 195 -8.77 -15.24 -7.49
CA GLN A 195 -9.71 -15.09 -8.60
C GLN A 195 -9.92 -13.64 -9.04
N ASN A 196 -9.62 -12.66 -8.17
CA ASN A 196 -9.84 -11.24 -8.42
C ASN A 196 -8.58 -10.42 -8.09
N ALA A 197 -7.87 -9.97 -9.12
CA ALA A 197 -6.63 -9.20 -8.98
C ALA A 197 -6.83 -7.87 -8.24
N THR A 198 -7.97 -7.18 -8.47
CA THR A 198 -8.28 -5.93 -7.74
C THR A 198 -8.41 -6.21 -6.25
N LEU A 199 -9.12 -7.26 -5.88
CA LEU A 199 -9.29 -7.66 -4.49
C LEU A 199 -7.97 -8.10 -3.85
N ALA A 200 -7.13 -8.82 -4.60
CA ALA A 200 -5.79 -9.22 -4.17
C ALA A 200 -4.89 -8.01 -3.86
N PHE A 201 -4.92 -6.97 -4.70
CA PHE A 201 -4.23 -5.72 -4.42
C PHE A 201 -4.89 -4.93 -3.27
N GLU A 202 -6.22 -4.88 -3.20
CA GLU A 202 -6.94 -4.21 -2.12
C GLU A 202 -6.56 -4.78 -0.75
N ALA A 203 -6.53 -6.09 -0.61
CA ALA A 203 -6.08 -6.77 0.61
C ALA A 203 -4.64 -6.41 0.97
N ALA A 204 -3.74 -6.36 -0.02
CA ALA A 204 -2.34 -6.02 0.19
C ALA A 204 -2.17 -4.54 0.60
N VAL A 205 -2.85 -3.60 -0.07
CA VAL A 205 -2.82 -2.17 0.31
C VAL A 205 -3.45 -1.95 1.67
N TRP A 206 -4.55 -2.65 1.98
CA TRP A 206 -5.16 -2.60 3.31
C TRP A 206 -4.17 -3.01 4.41
N ARG A 207 -3.43 -4.11 4.22
CA ARG A 207 -2.37 -4.55 5.16
C ARG A 207 -1.24 -3.52 5.28
N TRP A 208 -0.85 -2.87 4.19
CA TRP A 208 0.14 -1.80 4.18
C TRP A 208 -0.31 -0.59 5.01
N MET A 209 -1.58 -0.21 4.88
CA MET A 209 -2.17 0.98 5.50
C MET A 209 -2.73 0.76 6.91
N THR A 210 -2.73 -0.48 7.42
CA THR A 210 -3.45 -0.82 8.66
C THR A 210 -2.53 -1.54 9.64
N PRO A 211 -2.38 -1.02 10.88
CA PRO A 211 -1.74 -1.76 11.96
C PRO A 211 -2.51 -3.06 12.25
N MET A 212 -1.83 -4.20 12.21
CA MET A 212 -2.44 -5.51 12.46
C MET A 212 -2.54 -5.83 13.96
N LYS A 213 -1.67 -5.23 14.77
CA LYS A 213 -1.59 -5.50 16.22
C LYS A 213 -1.54 -4.20 17.01
N ARG A 214 -1.91 -4.29 18.28
CA ARG A 214 -1.89 -3.14 19.21
C ARG A 214 -0.46 -2.60 19.33
N LYS A 215 -0.32 -1.27 19.30
CA LYS A 215 0.97 -0.53 19.38
C LYS A 215 1.92 -0.74 18.19
N GLN A 216 1.52 -1.44 17.17
CA GLN A 216 2.26 -1.53 15.93
C GLN A 216 1.85 -0.37 15.02
N PRO A 217 2.78 0.34 14.35
CA PRO A 217 2.44 1.30 13.28
C PRO A 217 1.98 0.56 12.02
N SER A 218 1.41 1.31 11.06
CA SER A 218 1.24 0.80 9.70
C SER A 218 2.57 0.82 8.94
N ALA A 219 2.69 0.00 7.87
CA ALA A 219 3.84 0.05 6.97
C ALA A 219 3.93 1.42 6.27
N HIS A 220 2.79 2.00 5.91
CA HIS A 220 2.70 3.37 5.41
C HIS A 220 3.36 4.37 6.38
N ASP A 221 2.92 4.41 7.64
CA ASP A 221 3.38 5.41 8.60
C ASP A 221 4.88 5.33 8.87
N VAL A 222 5.46 4.11 8.95
CA VAL A 222 6.91 3.95 9.13
C VAL A 222 7.70 4.34 7.89
N PHE A 223 7.10 4.21 6.70
CA PHE A 223 7.76 4.53 5.44
C PHE A 223 7.75 6.03 5.15
N VAL A 224 6.59 6.69 5.28
CA VAL A 224 6.43 8.12 4.96
C VAL A 224 6.86 9.06 6.10
N GLY A 225 7.29 8.52 7.24
CA GLY A 225 7.78 9.30 8.38
C GLY A 225 6.67 9.87 9.30
N ASN A 226 5.45 9.35 9.21
CA ASN A 226 4.37 9.72 10.13
C ASN A 226 4.52 9.08 11.52
N TRP A 227 5.24 7.96 11.60
CA TRP A 227 5.50 7.27 12.86
C TRP A 227 6.73 7.82 13.56
N ASN A 228 6.58 8.11 14.86
CA ASN A 228 7.67 8.53 15.73
C ASN A 228 8.04 7.38 16.69
N PRO A 229 9.30 6.87 16.63
CA PRO A 229 9.75 5.81 17.51
C PRO A 229 9.66 6.20 18.99
N THR A 230 9.16 5.29 19.81
CA THR A 230 9.24 5.40 21.26
C THR A 230 10.65 5.06 21.75
N LYS A 231 10.93 5.29 23.04
CA LYS A 231 12.18 4.84 23.65
C LYS A 231 12.39 3.32 23.51
N ASN A 232 11.31 2.55 23.60
CA ASN A 232 11.37 1.10 23.40
C ASN A 232 11.70 0.75 21.95
N ASP A 233 11.14 1.45 20.98
CA ASP A 233 11.45 1.24 19.57
C ASP A 233 12.92 1.52 19.27
N THR A 234 13.45 2.61 19.81
CA THR A 234 14.88 2.95 19.68
C THR A 234 15.79 1.88 20.30
N LEU A 235 15.45 1.36 21.50
CA LEU A 235 16.18 0.27 22.13
C LEU A 235 16.10 -1.04 21.34
N SER A 236 15.00 -1.25 20.65
CA SER A 236 14.75 -2.38 19.74
C SER A 236 15.28 -2.15 18.33
N LYS A 237 16.05 -1.09 18.11
CA LYS A 237 16.64 -0.68 16.82
C LYS A 237 15.61 -0.48 15.70
N ARG A 238 14.34 -0.16 16.03
CA ARG A 238 13.28 0.13 15.07
C ARG A 238 13.31 1.61 14.73
N TYR A 239 13.59 1.91 13.48
CA TYR A 239 13.64 3.29 12.94
C TYR A 239 12.74 3.42 11.71
N PRO A 240 12.15 4.61 11.44
CA PRO A 240 11.40 4.85 10.21
C PRO A 240 12.24 4.53 8.97
N GLY A 241 11.63 3.96 7.96
CA GLY A 241 12.26 3.60 6.69
C GLY A 241 11.77 2.26 6.15
N PHE A 242 12.38 1.82 5.06
CA PHE A 242 11.97 0.61 4.35
C PHE A 242 12.13 -0.66 5.21
N GLY A 243 13.21 -0.76 6.00
CA GLY A 243 13.42 -1.88 6.90
C GLY A 243 12.28 -2.08 7.90
N ALA A 244 11.74 -0.99 8.46
CA ALA A 244 10.60 -1.08 9.38
C ALA A 244 9.32 -1.59 8.69
N THR A 245 9.14 -1.39 7.40
CA THR A 245 7.99 -1.96 6.66
C THR A 245 8.03 -3.48 6.64
N MET A 246 9.22 -4.08 6.49
CA MET A 246 9.41 -5.54 6.59
C MET A 246 9.05 -6.05 7.99
N ASN A 247 9.47 -5.31 9.03
CA ASN A 247 9.15 -5.66 10.42
C ASN A 247 7.63 -5.59 10.68
N VAL A 248 6.94 -4.57 10.16
CA VAL A 248 5.49 -4.47 10.27
C VAL A 248 4.76 -5.61 9.55
N LEU A 249 5.21 -5.97 8.34
CA LEU A 249 4.51 -6.95 7.50
C LEU A 249 4.82 -8.40 7.85
N TYR A 250 6.05 -8.69 8.31
CA TYR A 250 6.54 -10.07 8.44
C TYR A 250 7.13 -10.38 9.82
N GLY A 251 7.45 -9.36 10.63
CA GLY A 251 7.98 -9.55 11.97
C GLY A 251 9.29 -10.37 11.98
N ASP A 252 9.36 -11.33 12.89
CA ASP A 252 10.51 -12.20 13.11
C ASP A 252 10.72 -13.29 12.03
N ASP A 253 9.79 -13.44 11.08
CA ASP A 253 10.03 -14.27 9.88
C ASP A 253 11.17 -13.73 9.01
N ILE A 254 11.46 -12.42 9.10
CA ILE A 254 12.48 -11.74 8.29
C ILE A 254 13.43 -10.92 9.15
N CYS A 255 12.95 -10.24 10.18
CA CYS A 255 13.71 -9.27 10.97
C CYS A 255 14.37 -9.91 12.21
N GLY A 256 15.43 -9.29 12.72
CA GLY A 256 16.13 -9.75 13.92
C GLY A 256 17.04 -10.97 13.72
N GLN A 257 17.28 -11.37 12.48
CA GLN A 257 18.07 -12.57 12.12
C GLN A 257 19.39 -12.21 11.41
N GLY A 258 19.79 -10.94 11.44
CA GLY A 258 20.89 -10.43 10.62
C GLY A 258 20.50 -10.32 9.14
N SER A 259 21.50 -10.34 8.26
CA SER A 259 21.25 -10.32 6.81
C SER A 259 20.81 -11.70 6.34
N THR A 260 19.62 -11.77 5.72
CA THR A 260 19.06 -13.01 5.14
C THR A 260 18.74 -12.82 3.67
N ASP A 261 18.74 -13.88 2.89
CA ASP A 261 18.41 -13.84 1.47
C ASP A 261 16.98 -13.31 1.27
N LYS A 262 16.02 -13.73 2.11
CA LYS A 262 14.63 -13.24 2.06
C LYS A 262 14.55 -11.73 2.20
N MET A 263 15.29 -11.15 3.15
CA MET A 263 15.33 -9.71 3.38
C MET A 263 16.01 -8.99 2.20
N ASN A 264 17.15 -9.51 1.75
CA ASN A 264 17.93 -8.94 0.65
C ASN A 264 17.14 -8.94 -0.66
N THR A 265 16.40 -10.00 -0.95
CA THR A 265 15.51 -10.06 -2.13
C THR A 265 14.44 -8.95 -2.10
N ILE A 266 13.83 -8.67 -0.94
CA ILE A 266 12.86 -7.58 -0.81
C ILE A 266 13.51 -6.21 -1.05
N ILE A 267 14.69 -5.99 -0.46
CA ILE A 267 15.46 -4.74 -0.64
C ILE A 267 15.86 -4.57 -2.11
N SER A 268 16.32 -5.64 -2.75
CA SER A 268 16.73 -5.62 -4.16
C SER A 268 15.59 -5.25 -5.10
N HIS A 269 14.38 -5.79 -4.88
CA HIS A 269 13.19 -5.42 -5.64
C HIS A 269 12.86 -3.93 -5.46
N TYR A 270 12.85 -3.44 -4.21
CA TYR A 270 12.57 -2.04 -3.94
C TYR A 270 13.55 -1.10 -4.66
N GLN A 271 14.86 -1.34 -4.52
CA GLN A 271 15.88 -0.51 -5.13
C GLN A 271 15.85 -0.58 -6.66
N HIS A 272 15.64 -1.77 -7.21
CA HIS A 272 15.49 -1.95 -8.65
C HIS A 272 14.27 -1.20 -9.21
N TYR A 273 13.15 -1.23 -8.49
CA TYR A 273 11.94 -0.53 -8.90
C TYR A 273 12.10 0.99 -8.81
N LEU A 274 12.85 1.51 -7.83
CA LEU A 274 13.21 2.93 -7.80
C LEU A 274 13.99 3.33 -9.07
N ASP A 275 14.94 2.50 -9.50
CA ASP A 275 15.72 2.76 -10.72
C ASP A 275 14.82 2.77 -11.96
N LEU A 276 13.99 1.73 -12.14
CA LEU A 276 13.08 1.62 -13.29
C LEU A 276 12.03 2.74 -13.32
N MET A 277 11.60 3.24 -12.17
CA MET A 277 10.67 4.36 -12.07
C MET A 277 11.34 5.72 -12.25
N GLY A 278 12.68 5.77 -12.44
CA GLY A 278 13.44 7.00 -12.64
C GLY A 278 13.61 7.84 -11.38
N VAL A 279 13.41 7.26 -10.20
CA VAL A 279 13.68 7.89 -8.89
C VAL A 279 15.16 7.73 -8.52
N GLY A 280 15.73 6.55 -8.77
CA GLY A 280 17.10 6.16 -8.43
C GLY A 280 17.21 5.53 -7.05
N ARG A 281 18.02 4.46 -6.94
CA ARG A 281 18.25 3.73 -5.68
C ARG A 281 18.93 4.55 -4.61
N GLU A 282 19.62 5.63 -4.95
CA GLU A 282 20.21 6.58 -4.02
C GLU A 282 19.17 7.28 -3.15
N HIS A 283 17.90 7.29 -3.58
CA HIS A 283 16.75 7.80 -2.82
C HIS A 283 16.03 6.74 -1.99
N SER A 284 16.59 5.53 -1.85
CA SER A 284 15.95 4.44 -1.09
C SER A 284 15.86 4.69 0.43
N GLY A 285 16.63 5.65 0.96
CA GLY A 285 16.66 6.01 2.38
C GLY A 285 17.72 5.24 3.17
N ASP A 286 17.92 5.62 4.44
CA ASP A 286 19.03 5.13 5.27
C ASP A 286 18.76 3.79 5.96
N ASN A 287 17.51 3.50 6.35
CA ASN A 287 17.13 2.32 7.12
C ASN A 287 16.49 1.27 6.22
N LEU A 288 17.29 0.64 5.35
CA LEU A 288 16.81 -0.30 4.33
C LEU A 288 16.51 -1.68 4.88
N ASP A 289 17.27 -2.13 5.87
CA ASP A 289 17.16 -3.48 6.44
C ASP A 289 16.52 -3.49 7.82
N CYS A 290 16.16 -4.68 8.28
CA CYS A 290 15.64 -4.94 9.62
C CYS A 290 16.38 -6.07 10.32
N GLY A 291 17.62 -6.39 9.87
CA GLY A 291 18.38 -7.51 10.40
C GLY A 291 18.63 -7.45 11.91
N ASP A 292 18.82 -6.25 12.42
CA ASP A 292 19.06 -6.00 13.85
C ASP A 292 17.80 -5.57 14.62
N GLN A 293 16.65 -5.38 13.95
CA GLN A 293 15.44 -4.92 14.61
C GLN A 293 14.76 -6.05 15.38
N VAL A 294 14.40 -5.81 16.63
CA VAL A 294 13.47 -6.70 17.34
C VAL A 294 12.09 -6.57 16.71
N ALA A 295 11.44 -7.69 16.42
CA ALA A 295 10.09 -7.68 15.85
C ALA A 295 9.12 -6.84 16.69
N PHE A 296 8.17 -6.15 16.03
CA PHE A 296 7.11 -5.43 16.75
C PHE A 296 6.26 -6.40 17.59
N ASN A 297 6.11 -7.62 17.11
CA ASN A 297 5.30 -8.66 17.75
C ASN A 297 6.01 -10.00 17.52
N PRO A 298 7.02 -10.34 18.34
CA PRO A 298 7.71 -11.61 18.20
C PRO A 298 6.75 -12.79 18.43
N SER A 299 6.96 -13.87 17.71
CA SER A 299 6.11 -15.08 17.77
C SER A 299 6.01 -15.71 19.15
N SER A 300 7.01 -15.46 20.02
CA SER A 300 6.99 -15.90 21.44
C SER A 300 6.02 -15.11 22.32
N GLU A 301 5.51 -13.95 21.86
CA GLU A 301 4.57 -13.10 22.61
C GLU A 301 3.14 -13.16 22.03
N SER A 302 2.85 -14.10 21.12
CA SER A 302 1.54 -14.20 20.45
C SER A 302 0.38 -14.68 21.33
N SER A 303 0.57 -14.75 22.66
CA SER A 303 -0.47 -15.16 23.61
C SER A 303 -1.29 -14.02 24.22
N ASP A 304 -1.05 -12.75 23.84
CA ASP A 304 -1.81 -11.60 24.35
C ASP A 304 -2.67 -10.96 23.23
N PHE A 305 -3.81 -11.59 22.96
CA PHE A 305 -4.96 -10.99 22.28
C PHE A 305 -6.09 -10.66 23.24
#